data_68ac6f989a50b0806ffaf550f5545e8e
#
_entry.id   68ac6f989a50b0806ffaf550f5545e8e
#
_cell.length_a   1.000
_cell.length_b   1.000
_cell.length_c   1.000
_cell.angle_alpha   90.00
_cell.angle_beta   90.00
_cell.angle_gamma   90.00
#
_symmetry.space_group_name_H-M   'P 1'
#
loop_
_entity.id
_entity.type
_entity.pdbx_description
1 polymer ?
#
loop_
_entity_poly.entity_id
_entity_poly.type
_entity_poly.pdbx_seq_one_letter_code
_entity_poly.pdbx_strand_id
1 'polypeptide(L)'
;KIGKKKKPFTIVLPLPNASGRMHTGNVLMIAIEDILIRWHRMKGDPTLWIPGTAHAGPETQITFERELKKQGKSRFDFDRESLYQEIWKFVQMNIGLVNDQIRKMGASVDWTRYKFSLDPDVVSTVCDTFKKMHDGGLVYKDDYIVNYCPVCGTTYADIEVDYKERTDPFYFMKYGPFTIATVRPETKFRDTALAVNPKDKKYKEWIGKTIEVQGLLGLVKMTVIPDSGVNPKFGTGIMKVTPAHDPHD
;
A
#
# COMPACT_ATOMS: atom_id res chain seq x y z
N LYS A 1 42.98 -2.94 -18.25
CA LYS A 1 43.41 -3.11 -16.86
C LYS A 1 42.65 -2.06 -16.03
N ILE A 2 41.78 -2.51 -15.13
CA ILE A 2 41.05 -1.62 -14.20
C ILE A 2 42.07 -1.14 -13.18
N GLY A 3 42.34 0.15 -13.17
CA GLY A 3 43.29 0.74 -12.22
C GLY A 3 42.79 0.59 -10.79
N LYS A 4 43.54 -0.04 -9.91
CA LYS A 4 43.21 -0.33 -8.49
C LYS A 4 42.85 0.88 -7.61
N LYS A 5 42.86 2.12 -8.18
CA LYS A 5 42.62 3.36 -7.43
C LYS A 5 41.32 4.11 -7.78
N LYS A 6 40.51 3.61 -8.73
CA LYS A 6 39.26 4.30 -9.13
C LYS A 6 38.06 3.74 -8.33
N LYS A 7 37.21 4.65 -7.85
CA LYS A 7 35.95 4.29 -7.18
C LYS A 7 35.02 3.62 -8.20
N PRO A 8 34.44 2.44 -7.89
CA PRO A 8 33.49 1.79 -8.78
C PRO A 8 32.18 2.59 -8.87
N PHE A 9 31.56 2.55 -10.03
CA PHE A 9 30.25 3.08 -10.31
C PHE A 9 29.29 1.95 -10.66
N THR A 10 28.24 1.77 -9.87
CA THR A 10 27.27 0.69 -10.05
C THR A 10 25.84 1.23 -10.02
N ILE A 11 25.04 0.80 -10.98
CA ILE A 11 23.58 1.01 -10.98
C ILE A 11 22.91 -0.37 -10.93
N VAL A 12 21.89 -0.49 -10.11
CA VAL A 12 20.90 -1.56 -10.19
C VAL A 12 19.70 -0.97 -10.91
N LEU A 13 19.34 -1.53 -12.05
CA LEU A 13 18.19 -1.07 -12.83
C LEU A 13 16.93 -1.13 -11.95
N PRO A 14 16.17 -0.04 -11.78
CA PRO A 14 14.84 -0.11 -11.20
C PRO A 14 14.00 -1.10 -11.99
N LEU A 15 13.64 -2.21 -11.34
CA LEU A 15 13.15 -3.40 -12.01
C LEU A 15 11.80 -3.14 -12.70
N PRO A 16 11.69 -3.21 -14.04
CA PRO A 16 10.39 -3.16 -14.71
C PRO A 16 9.49 -4.32 -14.26
N ASN A 17 8.20 -4.05 -14.09
CA ASN A 17 7.23 -5.07 -13.72
C ASN A 17 7.01 -6.05 -14.89
N ALA A 18 7.00 -7.36 -14.57
CA ALA A 18 6.70 -8.42 -15.54
C ALA A 18 5.18 -8.56 -15.77
N SER A 19 4.49 -7.43 -15.97
CA SER A 19 3.04 -7.35 -16.16
C SER A 19 2.62 -6.90 -17.55
N GLY A 20 3.58 -6.61 -18.45
CA GLY A 20 3.32 -6.18 -19.81
C GLY A 20 4.50 -5.50 -20.48
N ARG A 21 4.20 -4.72 -21.52
CA ARG A 21 5.20 -3.93 -22.24
C ARG A 21 5.67 -2.75 -21.40
N MET A 22 6.94 -2.39 -21.53
CA MET A 22 7.46 -1.17 -20.92
C MET A 22 6.76 0.07 -21.49
N HIS A 23 6.46 1.02 -20.64
CA HIS A 23 5.97 2.33 -21.04
C HIS A 23 7.13 3.32 -21.25
N THR A 24 6.84 4.49 -21.85
CA THR A 24 7.85 5.52 -22.16
C THR A 24 8.67 5.97 -20.95
N GLY A 25 8.10 5.98 -19.75
CA GLY A 25 8.83 6.29 -18.51
C GLY A 25 9.94 5.29 -18.20
N ASN A 26 9.69 3.97 -18.38
CA ASN A 26 10.73 2.96 -18.22
C ASN A 26 11.84 3.16 -19.27
N VAL A 27 11.47 3.45 -20.51
CA VAL A 27 12.41 3.69 -21.62
C VAL A 27 13.30 4.89 -21.33
N LEU A 28 12.74 6.00 -20.87
CA LEU A 28 13.47 7.21 -20.51
C LEU A 28 14.46 6.95 -19.36
N MET A 29 14.03 6.26 -18.32
CA MET A 29 14.87 5.88 -17.18
C MET A 29 16.09 5.06 -17.65
N ILE A 30 15.85 3.99 -18.42
CA ILE A 30 16.88 3.13 -18.96
C ILE A 30 17.87 3.92 -19.84
N ALA A 31 17.38 4.83 -20.67
CA ALA A 31 18.22 5.66 -21.51
C ALA A 31 19.14 6.59 -20.69
N ILE A 32 18.62 7.21 -19.64
CA ILE A 32 19.42 8.07 -18.76
C ILE A 32 20.50 7.26 -18.03
N GLU A 33 20.15 6.10 -17.50
CA GLU A 33 21.09 5.22 -16.80
C GLU A 33 22.17 4.70 -17.76
N ASP A 34 21.82 4.33 -19.00
CA ASP A 34 22.79 3.88 -20.00
C ASP A 34 23.79 4.99 -20.37
N ILE A 35 23.34 6.23 -20.48
CA ILE A 35 24.22 7.39 -20.69
C ILE A 35 25.24 7.48 -19.54
N LEU A 36 24.80 7.40 -18.30
CA LEU A 36 25.68 7.48 -17.13
C LEU A 36 26.68 6.31 -17.10
N ILE A 37 26.22 5.11 -17.36
CA ILE A 37 27.05 3.90 -17.39
C ILE A 37 28.10 4.00 -18.48
N ARG A 38 27.72 4.40 -19.71
CA ARG A 38 28.65 4.57 -20.84
C ARG A 38 29.67 5.68 -20.57
N TRP A 39 29.24 6.81 -20.00
CA TRP A 39 30.12 7.90 -19.62
C TRP A 39 31.18 7.46 -18.62
N HIS A 40 30.82 6.74 -17.55
CA HIS A 40 31.77 6.20 -16.58
C HIS A 40 32.73 5.18 -17.20
N ARG A 41 32.25 4.31 -18.12
CA ARG A 41 33.11 3.39 -18.87
C ARG A 41 34.13 4.12 -19.74
N MET A 42 33.71 5.19 -20.42
CA MET A 42 34.61 6.01 -21.24
C MET A 42 35.68 6.71 -20.40
N LYS A 43 35.38 7.09 -19.16
CA LYS A 43 36.36 7.60 -18.19
C LYS A 43 37.30 6.51 -17.65
N GLY A 44 37.05 5.25 -17.94
CA GLY A 44 37.79 4.11 -17.44
C GLY A 44 37.49 3.77 -15.97
N ASP A 45 36.32 4.16 -15.46
CA ASP A 45 35.86 3.77 -14.12
C ASP A 45 35.40 2.31 -14.13
N PRO A 46 35.66 1.50 -13.07
CA PRO A 46 35.04 0.19 -12.89
C PRO A 46 33.52 0.35 -12.82
N THR A 47 32.80 -0.19 -13.80
CA THR A 47 31.38 0.12 -13.96
C THR A 47 30.56 -1.15 -14.08
N LEU A 48 29.46 -1.24 -13.33
CA LEU A 48 28.52 -2.35 -13.38
C LEU A 48 27.09 -1.81 -13.48
N TRP A 49 26.28 -2.40 -14.36
CA TRP A 49 24.85 -2.15 -14.45
C TRP A 49 24.09 -3.47 -14.44
N ILE A 50 23.34 -3.70 -13.36
CA ILE A 50 22.65 -4.95 -13.09
C ILE A 50 21.23 -4.87 -13.58
N PRO A 51 20.79 -5.70 -14.55
CA PRO A 51 19.41 -5.75 -15.00
C PRO A 51 18.57 -6.70 -14.15
N GLY A 52 17.25 -6.52 -14.24
CA GLY A 52 16.29 -7.45 -13.66
C GLY A 52 14.85 -7.09 -14.00
N THR A 53 13.91 -7.91 -13.51
CA THR A 53 12.47 -7.67 -13.58
C THR A 53 11.83 -7.97 -12.25
N ALA A 54 10.68 -7.33 -11.98
CA ALA A 54 9.94 -7.52 -10.75
C ALA A 54 8.60 -8.24 -11.01
N HIS A 55 8.18 -9.07 -10.04
CA HIS A 55 6.80 -9.47 -9.90
C HIS A 55 6.09 -8.45 -9.01
N ALA A 56 5.08 -7.78 -9.54
CA ALA A 56 4.41 -6.66 -8.85
C ALA A 56 3.23 -7.10 -7.96
N GLY A 57 3.15 -8.38 -7.60
CA GLY A 57 2.10 -8.89 -6.71
C GLY A 57 0.68 -8.61 -7.23
N PRO A 58 -0.16 -7.86 -6.48
CA PRO A 58 -1.54 -7.57 -6.87
C PRO A 58 -1.69 -6.90 -8.24
N GLU A 59 -0.77 -6.00 -8.62
CA GLU A 59 -0.80 -5.35 -9.94
C GLU A 59 -0.66 -6.37 -11.09
N THR A 60 0.24 -7.34 -10.93
CA THR A 60 0.40 -8.43 -11.91
C THR A 60 -0.87 -9.26 -12.03
N GLN A 61 -1.51 -9.60 -10.91
CA GLN A 61 -2.75 -10.34 -10.89
C GLN A 61 -3.88 -9.56 -11.55
N ILE A 62 -4.06 -8.28 -11.20
CA ILE A 62 -5.09 -7.41 -11.80
C ILE A 62 -4.92 -7.31 -13.32
N THR A 63 -3.66 -7.20 -13.78
CA THR A 63 -3.37 -7.15 -15.22
C THR A 63 -3.71 -8.47 -15.90
N PHE A 64 -3.37 -9.59 -15.28
CA PHE A 64 -3.74 -10.92 -15.76
C PHE A 64 -5.27 -11.11 -15.79
N GLU A 65 -5.99 -10.70 -14.74
CA GLU A 65 -7.45 -10.77 -14.69
C GLU A 65 -8.13 -9.93 -15.78
N ARG A 66 -7.53 -8.80 -16.18
CA ARG A 66 -8.00 -8.02 -17.33
C ARG A 66 -7.87 -8.81 -18.64
N GLU A 67 -6.79 -9.57 -18.81
CA GLU A 67 -6.64 -10.44 -19.98
C GLU A 67 -7.63 -11.61 -19.96
N LEU A 68 -7.88 -12.22 -18.81
CA LEU A 68 -8.92 -13.25 -18.64
C LEU A 68 -10.29 -12.70 -19.03
N LYS A 69 -10.62 -11.48 -18.57
CA LYS A 69 -11.91 -10.83 -18.88
C LYS A 69 -12.12 -10.62 -20.37
N LYS A 70 -11.06 -10.30 -21.14
CA LYS A 70 -11.13 -10.21 -22.61
C LYS A 70 -11.49 -11.56 -23.27
N GLN A 71 -11.16 -12.67 -22.60
CA GLN A 71 -11.48 -14.03 -23.02
C GLN A 71 -12.82 -14.52 -22.49
N GLY A 72 -13.60 -13.68 -21.79
CA GLY A 72 -14.84 -14.05 -21.13
C GLY A 72 -14.67 -14.92 -19.89
N LYS A 73 -13.49 -14.95 -19.31
CA LYS A 73 -13.13 -15.73 -18.12
C LYS A 73 -12.95 -14.84 -16.89
N SER A 74 -13.02 -15.47 -15.72
CA SER A 74 -12.79 -14.86 -14.42
C SER A 74 -11.78 -15.67 -13.62
N ARG A 75 -11.12 -15.05 -12.63
CA ARG A 75 -10.26 -15.80 -11.69
C ARG A 75 -11.02 -16.89 -10.92
N PHE A 76 -12.33 -16.73 -10.76
CA PHE A 76 -13.18 -17.69 -10.07
C PHE A 76 -13.48 -18.96 -10.88
N ASP A 77 -13.09 -19.00 -12.15
CA ASP A 77 -13.17 -20.19 -13.01
C ASP A 77 -12.01 -21.16 -12.77
N PHE A 78 -11.05 -20.78 -11.90
CA PHE A 78 -9.86 -21.54 -11.57
C PHE A 78 -9.82 -21.86 -10.07
N ASP A 79 -9.28 -23.03 -9.72
CA ASP A 79 -8.79 -23.26 -8.38
C ASP A 79 -7.48 -22.47 -8.12
N ARG A 80 -7.05 -22.41 -6.86
CA ARG A 80 -5.88 -21.61 -6.46
C ARG A 80 -4.61 -22.02 -7.20
N GLU A 81 -4.36 -23.31 -7.35
CA GLU A 81 -3.13 -23.81 -7.96
C GLU A 81 -3.12 -23.54 -9.48
N SER A 82 -4.21 -23.84 -10.14
CA SER A 82 -4.37 -23.58 -11.59
C SER A 82 -4.25 -22.08 -11.89
N LEU A 83 -4.86 -21.21 -11.07
CA LEU A 83 -4.71 -19.75 -11.20
C LEU A 83 -3.26 -19.31 -11.04
N TYR A 84 -2.56 -19.85 -10.04
CA TYR A 84 -1.14 -19.56 -9.81
C TYR A 84 -0.30 -19.93 -11.04
N GLN A 85 -0.52 -21.11 -11.60
CA GLN A 85 0.23 -21.59 -12.77
C GLN A 85 -0.03 -20.72 -14.01
N GLU A 86 -1.26 -20.28 -14.23
CA GLU A 86 -1.58 -19.40 -15.35
C GLU A 86 -0.96 -18.01 -15.17
N ILE A 87 -0.99 -17.43 -13.96
CA ILE A 87 -0.30 -16.18 -13.66
C ILE A 87 1.22 -16.35 -13.84
N TRP A 88 1.79 -17.47 -13.42
CA TRP A 88 3.20 -17.74 -13.59
C TRP A 88 3.62 -17.79 -15.07
N LYS A 89 2.84 -18.47 -15.93
CA LYS A 89 3.07 -18.48 -17.38
C LYS A 89 3.01 -17.07 -17.96
N PHE A 90 2.01 -16.29 -17.56
CA PHE A 90 1.86 -14.89 -17.97
C PHE A 90 3.08 -14.05 -17.59
N VAL A 91 3.60 -14.19 -16.38
CA VAL A 91 4.80 -13.51 -15.90
C VAL A 91 6.03 -13.91 -16.70
N GLN A 92 6.25 -15.21 -16.93
CA GLN A 92 7.40 -15.69 -17.69
C GLN A 92 7.42 -15.15 -19.13
N MET A 93 6.26 -15.10 -19.78
CA MET A 93 6.10 -14.49 -21.10
C MET A 93 6.47 -13.00 -21.09
N ASN A 94 6.01 -12.26 -20.07
CA ASN A 94 6.30 -10.83 -19.95
C ASN A 94 7.75 -10.53 -19.58
N ILE A 95 8.42 -11.38 -18.80
CA ILE A 95 9.87 -11.30 -18.56
C ILE A 95 10.62 -11.32 -19.88
N GLY A 96 10.30 -12.29 -20.75
CA GLY A 96 10.88 -12.38 -22.09
C GLY A 96 10.67 -11.11 -22.91
N LEU A 97 9.43 -10.60 -22.93
CA LEU A 97 9.07 -9.39 -23.64
C LEU A 97 9.84 -8.15 -23.14
N VAL A 98 9.91 -7.92 -21.82
CA VAL A 98 10.63 -6.79 -21.22
C VAL A 98 12.12 -6.89 -21.53
N ASN A 99 12.73 -8.06 -21.36
CA ASN A 99 14.14 -8.27 -21.65
C ASN A 99 14.50 -8.01 -23.13
N ASP A 100 13.62 -8.42 -24.04
CA ASP A 100 13.79 -8.13 -25.48
C ASP A 100 13.67 -6.64 -25.78
N GLN A 101 12.77 -5.93 -25.12
CA GLN A 101 12.67 -4.47 -25.26
C GLN A 101 13.94 -3.77 -24.76
N ILE A 102 14.49 -4.17 -23.60
CA ILE A 102 15.75 -3.63 -23.06
C ILE A 102 16.91 -3.90 -24.04
N ARG A 103 16.98 -5.11 -24.63
CA ARG A 103 18.00 -5.43 -25.67
C ARG A 103 17.84 -4.58 -26.92
N LYS A 104 16.61 -4.38 -27.40
CA LYS A 104 16.32 -3.54 -28.57
C LYS A 104 16.70 -2.07 -28.37
N MET A 105 16.64 -1.58 -27.13
CA MET A 105 17.14 -0.25 -26.78
C MET A 105 18.67 -0.15 -26.84
N GLY A 106 19.38 -1.27 -26.91
CA GLY A 106 20.84 -1.31 -26.86
C GLY A 106 21.41 -1.03 -25.47
N ALA A 107 20.62 -1.20 -24.40
CA ALA A 107 21.05 -0.99 -23.03
C ALA A 107 22.25 -1.87 -22.67
N SER A 108 23.31 -1.26 -22.14
CA SER A 108 24.61 -1.91 -21.92
C SER A 108 24.70 -2.60 -20.55
N VAL A 109 23.64 -3.28 -20.15
CA VAL A 109 23.53 -4.00 -18.89
C VAL A 109 24.35 -5.28 -18.87
N ASP A 110 24.70 -5.78 -17.69
CA ASP A 110 25.35 -7.09 -17.51
C ASP A 110 24.30 -8.21 -17.37
N TRP A 111 23.95 -8.81 -18.50
CA TRP A 111 22.98 -9.91 -18.57
C TRP A 111 23.40 -11.16 -17.80
N THR A 112 24.67 -11.33 -17.45
CA THR A 112 25.15 -12.47 -16.66
C THR A 112 24.73 -12.37 -15.20
N ARG A 113 24.32 -11.18 -14.77
CA ARG A 113 23.85 -10.86 -13.42
C ARG A 113 22.38 -10.50 -13.36
N TYR A 114 21.63 -10.87 -14.41
CA TYR A 114 20.18 -10.65 -14.39
C TYR A 114 19.53 -11.31 -13.17
N LYS A 115 18.56 -10.61 -12.57
CA LYS A 115 17.77 -11.10 -11.44
C LYS A 115 16.28 -10.87 -11.64
N PHE A 116 15.49 -11.85 -11.22
CA PHE A 116 14.05 -11.71 -11.06
C PHE A 116 13.72 -11.65 -9.57
N SER A 117 12.75 -10.83 -9.19
CA SER A 117 12.42 -10.63 -7.76
C SER A 117 11.96 -11.89 -7.04
N LEU A 118 11.51 -12.93 -7.76
CA LEU A 118 11.15 -14.24 -7.20
C LEU A 118 12.19 -15.33 -7.47
N ASP A 119 13.42 -14.99 -7.85
CA ASP A 119 14.51 -15.97 -7.90
C ASP A 119 14.75 -16.54 -6.47
N PRO A 120 15.05 -17.84 -6.32
CA PRO A 120 15.16 -18.48 -5.01
C PRO A 120 16.15 -17.80 -4.06
N ASP A 121 17.28 -17.33 -4.57
CA ASP A 121 18.30 -16.61 -3.77
C ASP A 121 17.84 -15.23 -3.33
N VAL A 122 17.05 -14.53 -4.17
CA VAL A 122 16.44 -13.25 -3.82
C VAL A 122 15.39 -13.44 -2.73
N VAL A 123 14.49 -14.41 -2.90
CA VAL A 123 13.46 -14.76 -1.91
C VAL A 123 14.08 -15.14 -0.58
N SER A 124 15.14 -15.98 -0.58
CA SER A 124 15.86 -16.34 0.65
C SER A 124 16.42 -15.11 1.35
N THR A 125 17.06 -14.20 0.60
CA THR A 125 17.60 -12.95 1.16
C THR A 125 16.53 -12.05 1.76
N VAL A 126 15.36 -11.96 1.12
CA VAL A 126 14.21 -11.20 1.62
C VAL A 126 13.69 -11.81 2.93
N CYS A 127 13.53 -13.13 2.99
CA CYS A 127 13.08 -13.83 4.19
C CYS A 127 14.06 -13.64 5.36
N ASP A 128 15.37 -13.78 5.12
CA ASP A 128 16.41 -13.56 6.13
C ASP A 128 16.42 -12.12 6.63
N THR A 129 16.21 -11.16 5.73
CA THR A 129 16.14 -9.73 6.07
C THR A 129 14.90 -9.45 6.92
N PHE A 130 13.74 -9.98 6.50
CA PHE A 130 12.49 -9.85 7.25
C PHE A 130 12.62 -10.42 8.67
N LYS A 131 13.22 -11.63 8.78
CA LYS A 131 13.50 -12.24 10.08
C LYS A 131 14.38 -11.36 10.97
N LYS A 132 15.47 -10.79 10.43
CA LYS A 132 16.35 -9.88 11.18
C LYS A 132 15.61 -8.62 11.64
N MET A 133 14.73 -8.06 10.82
CA MET A 133 13.90 -6.91 11.18
C MET A 133 12.92 -7.26 12.31
N HIS A 134 12.30 -8.43 12.23
CA HIS A 134 11.42 -8.94 13.29
C HIS A 134 12.19 -9.14 14.60
N ASP A 135 13.32 -9.84 14.56
CA ASP A 135 14.17 -10.12 15.73
C ASP A 135 14.69 -8.80 16.36
N GLY A 136 14.90 -7.76 15.55
CA GLY A 136 15.27 -6.41 15.98
C GLY A 136 14.11 -5.54 16.47
N GLY A 137 12.87 -6.06 16.50
CA GLY A 137 11.68 -5.31 16.94
C GLY A 137 11.20 -4.23 15.97
N LEU A 138 11.73 -4.21 14.73
CA LEU A 138 11.32 -3.24 13.70
C LEU A 138 10.03 -3.65 12.98
N VAL A 139 9.68 -4.92 13.03
CA VAL A 139 8.46 -5.49 12.46
C VAL A 139 7.74 -6.28 13.54
N TYR A 140 6.46 -6.03 13.72
CA TYR A 140 5.60 -6.73 14.67
C TYR A 140 4.21 -6.92 14.07
N LYS A 141 3.42 -7.82 14.65
CA LYS A 141 2.03 -8.06 14.26
C LYS A 141 1.10 -7.36 15.24
N ASP A 142 0.21 -6.51 14.71
CA ASP A 142 -0.78 -5.81 15.50
C ASP A 142 -2.03 -5.55 14.65
N ASP A 143 -3.12 -5.10 15.29
CA ASP A 143 -4.32 -4.66 14.59
C ASP A 143 -4.10 -3.26 14.02
N TYR A 144 -4.44 -3.08 12.75
CA TYR A 144 -4.27 -1.82 12.03
C TYR A 144 -5.41 -1.59 11.05
N ILE A 145 -5.91 -0.36 10.97
CA ILE A 145 -6.90 0.03 9.96
C ILE A 145 -6.20 0.16 8.61
N VAL A 146 -6.77 -0.48 7.60
CA VAL A 146 -6.23 -0.50 6.24
C VAL A 146 -7.30 -0.15 5.22
N ASN A 147 -6.88 0.45 4.10
CA ASN A 147 -7.75 0.59 2.95
C ASN A 147 -7.95 -0.77 2.29
N TYR A 148 -9.19 -1.23 2.21
CA TYR A 148 -9.55 -2.54 1.65
C TYR A 148 -10.49 -2.39 0.47
N CYS A 149 -10.17 -3.07 -0.64
CA CYS A 149 -11.02 -3.13 -1.81
C CYS A 149 -11.79 -4.46 -1.87
N PRO A 150 -13.12 -4.44 -1.70
CA PRO A 150 -13.92 -5.67 -1.75
C PRO A 150 -13.97 -6.30 -3.15
N VAL A 151 -13.72 -5.55 -4.21
CA VAL A 151 -13.68 -6.06 -5.59
C VAL A 151 -12.41 -6.85 -5.85
N CYS A 152 -11.26 -6.30 -5.44
CA CYS A 152 -9.96 -6.96 -5.61
C CYS A 152 -9.68 -7.99 -4.51
N GLY A 153 -10.34 -7.89 -3.36
CA GLY A 153 -10.13 -8.76 -2.19
C GLY A 153 -8.77 -8.54 -1.52
N THR A 154 -8.23 -7.34 -1.58
CA THR A 154 -6.90 -7.00 -1.03
C THR A 154 -6.87 -5.60 -0.43
N THR A 155 -5.80 -5.31 0.30
CA THR A 155 -5.53 -3.99 0.89
C THR A 155 -4.71 -3.12 -0.05
N TYR A 156 -4.81 -1.81 0.13
CA TYR A 156 -4.06 -0.79 -0.61
C TYR A 156 -3.34 0.15 0.33
N ALA A 157 -2.19 0.65 -0.09
CA ALA A 157 -1.50 1.74 0.60
C ALA A 157 -2.26 3.07 0.41
N ASP A 158 -2.07 4.03 1.32
CA ASP A 158 -2.76 5.32 1.25
C ASP A 158 -2.47 6.08 -0.04
N ILE A 159 -1.26 5.91 -0.60
CA ILE A 159 -0.87 6.53 -1.88
C ILE A 159 -1.63 5.96 -3.09
N GLU A 160 -2.27 4.80 -2.95
CA GLU A 160 -3.05 4.14 -4.00
C GLU A 160 -4.54 4.51 -3.93
N VAL A 161 -4.94 5.36 -2.98
CA VAL A 161 -6.34 5.74 -2.73
C VAL A 161 -6.57 7.20 -3.08
N ASP A 162 -7.54 7.43 -3.95
CA ASP A 162 -8.02 8.78 -4.27
C ASP A 162 -9.25 9.13 -3.41
N TYR A 163 -9.22 10.33 -2.83
CA TYR A 163 -10.35 10.86 -2.06
C TYR A 163 -11.23 11.71 -2.95
N LYS A 164 -12.55 11.49 -2.86
CA LYS A 164 -13.56 12.31 -3.55
C LYS A 164 -14.51 12.91 -2.54
N GLU A 165 -14.69 14.23 -2.64
CA GLU A 165 -15.71 14.91 -1.86
C GLU A 165 -17.11 14.48 -2.33
N ARG A 166 -17.99 14.23 -1.37
CA ARG A 166 -19.41 13.99 -1.60
C ARG A 166 -20.24 14.63 -0.50
N THR A 167 -21.49 14.90 -0.79
CA THR A 167 -22.46 15.39 0.19
C THR A 167 -23.20 14.20 0.78
N ASP A 168 -23.06 13.99 2.09
CA ASP A 168 -23.75 12.95 2.83
C ASP A 168 -24.78 13.58 3.80
N PRO A 169 -25.89 12.90 4.11
CA PRO A 169 -26.84 13.34 5.12
C PRO A 169 -26.18 13.31 6.50
N PHE A 170 -26.52 14.32 7.31
CA PHE A 170 -25.98 14.48 8.66
C PHE A 170 -27.07 14.06 9.67
N TYR A 171 -26.80 12.99 10.41
CA TYR A 171 -27.74 12.39 11.36
C TYR A 171 -27.49 12.86 12.77
N PHE A 172 -28.55 13.23 13.49
CA PHE A 172 -28.50 13.62 14.90
C PHE A 172 -29.03 12.46 15.75
N MET A 173 -28.24 11.97 16.69
CA MET A 173 -28.53 10.79 17.49
C MET A 173 -28.39 11.07 18.98
N LYS A 174 -29.27 10.49 19.81
CA LYS A 174 -29.16 10.55 21.26
C LYS A 174 -28.08 9.61 21.79
N TYR A 175 -27.17 10.15 22.62
CA TYR A 175 -26.11 9.44 23.34
C TYR A 175 -26.15 9.84 24.80
N GLY A 176 -26.95 9.11 25.60
CA GLY A 176 -27.21 9.48 27.00
C GLY A 176 -27.77 10.92 27.09
N PRO A 177 -27.09 11.82 27.85
CA PRO A 177 -27.51 13.20 27.98
C PRO A 177 -27.20 14.06 26.76
N PHE A 178 -26.43 13.54 25.77
CA PHE A 178 -25.96 14.30 24.63
C PHE A 178 -26.76 14.03 23.35
N THR A 179 -26.65 14.94 22.42
CA THR A 179 -26.96 14.71 21.00
C THR A 179 -25.66 14.79 20.23
N ILE A 180 -25.32 13.75 19.52
CA ILE A 180 -24.17 13.73 18.60
C ILE A 180 -24.65 13.92 17.15
N ALA A 181 -23.75 14.37 16.29
CA ALA A 181 -23.99 14.48 14.86
C ALA A 181 -22.97 13.60 14.12
N THR A 182 -23.43 12.79 13.18
CA THR A 182 -22.57 11.86 12.43
C THR A 182 -23.09 11.65 11.02
N VAL A 183 -22.19 11.42 10.08
CA VAL A 183 -22.51 10.97 8.71
C VAL A 183 -22.53 9.42 8.61
N ARG A 184 -22.09 8.72 9.65
CA ARG A 184 -22.02 7.25 9.71
C ARG A 184 -22.79 6.68 10.92
N PRO A 185 -24.13 6.74 10.91
CA PRO A 185 -24.94 6.22 12.01
C PRO A 185 -24.82 4.69 12.19
N GLU A 186 -24.46 3.98 11.11
CA GLU A 186 -24.31 2.53 11.08
C GLU A 186 -23.19 2.01 11.97
N THR A 187 -22.16 2.82 12.28
CA THR A 187 -21.02 2.40 13.10
C THR A 187 -21.31 2.43 14.61
N LYS A 188 -22.51 2.86 15.01
CA LYS A 188 -22.93 3.00 16.42
C LYS A 188 -22.67 1.75 17.30
N PHE A 189 -22.69 0.56 16.74
CA PHE A 189 -22.48 -0.69 17.46
C PHE A 189 -21.03 -0.90 17.94
N ARG A 190 -20.07 -0.11 17.45
CA ARG A 190 -18.64 -0.20 17.80
C ARG A 190 -18.09 1.09 18.40
N ASP A 191 -18.95 2.01 18.76
CA ASP A 191 -18.52 3.23 19.47
C ASP A 191 -17.99 2.89 20.87
N THR A 192 -16.86 3.46 21.23
CA THR A 192 -16.14 3.15 22.48
C THR A 192 -16.09 4.33 23.45
N ALA A 193 -16.11 5.56 22.92
CA ALA A 193 -16.00 6.78 23.71
C ALA A 193 -16.73 7.95 23.03
N LEU A 194 -16.79 9.07 23.73
CA LEU A 194 -17.18 10.38 23.18
C LEU A 194 -16.02 11.34 23.33
N ALA A 195 -15.61 12.00 22.24
CA ALA A 195 -14.54 12.99 22.26
C ALA A 195 -15.10 14.41 22.28
N VAL A 196 -14.48 15.28 23.09
CA VAL A 196 -14.82 16.69 23.21
C VAL A 196 -13.57 17.56 23.24
N ASN A 197 -13.66 18.77 22.71
CA ASN A 197 -12.53 19.68 22.80
C ASN A 197 -12.35 20.17 24.25
N PRO A 198 -11.15 20.04 24.88
CA PRO A 198 -10.91 20.43 26.27
C PRO A 198 -11.10 21.93 26.54
N LYS A 199 -11.11 22.76 25.47
CA LYS A 199 -11.39 24.20 25.57
C LYS A 199 -12.88 24.53 25.45
N ASP A 200 -13.73 23.55 25.09
CA ASP A 200 -15.18 23.77 25.01
C ASP A 200 -15.81 23.78 26.39
N LYS A 201 -16.28 24.95 26.82
CA LYS A 201 -16.93 25.15 28.11
C LYS A 201 -18.20 24.31 28.31
N LYS A 202 -18.88 23.95 27.21
CA LYS A 202 -20.14 23.21 27.20
C LYS A 202 -19.96 21.77 27.72
N TYR A 203 -18.81 21.15 27.41
CA TYR A 203 -18.57 19.75 27.71
C TYR A 203 -17.40 19.51 28.67
N LYS A 204 -16.68 20.56 29.07
CA LYS A 204 -15.50 20.46 29.94
C LYS A 204 -15.72 19.67 31.23
N GLU A 205 -16.89 19.84 31.86
CA GLU A 205 -17.23 19.15 33.09
C GLU A 205 -17.49 17.65 32.95
N TRP A 206 -17.63 17.19 31.70
CA TRP A 206 -17.90 15.80 31.40
C TRP A 206 -16.63 14.99 31.12
N ILE A 207 -15.51 15.65 30.89
CA ILE A 207 -14.23 14.99 30.60
C ILE A 207 -13.86 14.04 31.76
N GLY A 208 -13.57 12.79 31.40
CA GLY A 208 -13.25 11.71 32.35
C GLY A 208 -14.49 11.03 32.98
N LYS A 209 -15.70 11.54 32.75
CA LYS A 209 -16.92 10.89 33.24
C LYS A 209 -17.37 9.79 32.27
N THR A 210 -17.89 8.72 32.89
CA THR A 210 -18.53 7.63 32.12
C THR A 210 -20.04 7.88 32.11
N ILE A 211 -20.63 7.70 30.92
CA ILE A 211 -22.09 7.80 30.71
C ILE A 211 -22.62 6.47 30.18
N GLU A 212 -23.91 6.23 30.38
CA GLU A 212 -24.60 5.11 29.76
C GLU A 212 -25.33 5.58 28.50
N VAL A 213 -25.07 4.88 27.39
CA VAL A 213 -25.63 5.15 26.07
C VAL A 213 -26.44 3.93 25.63
N GLN A 214 -27.65 4.15 25.13
CA GLN A 214 -28.41 3.09 24.46
C GLN A 214 -27.72 2.73 23.13
N GLY A 215 -27.02 1.61 23.11
CA GLY A 215 -26.46 0.99 21.92
C GLY A 215 -27.50 0.17 21.17
N LEU A 216 -27.08 -0.50 20.09
CA LEU A 216 -27.95 -1.39 19.30
C LEU A 216 -28.24 -2.71 20.03
N LEU A 217 -27.29 -3.20 20.82
CA LEU A 217 -27.37 -4.49 21.54
C LEU A 217 -27.60 -4.32 23.06
N GLY A 218 -27.95 -3.13 23.52
CA GLY A 218 -28.17 -2.83 24.92
C GLY A 218 -27.44 -1.57 25.40
N LEU A 219 -27.39 -1.37 26.72
CA LEU A 219 -26.69 -0.23 27.33
C LEU A 219 -25.17 -0.44 27.24
N VAL A 220 -24.46 0.59 26.79
CA VAL A 220 -23.00 0.63 26.69
C VAL A 220 -22.47 1.78 27.54
N LYS A 221 -21.41 1.52 28.29
CA LYS A 221 -20.70 2.55 29.06
C LYS A 221 -19.64 3.18 28.18
N MET A 222 -19.68 4.50 28.05
CA MET A 222 -18.72 5.28 27.27
C MET A 222 -18.10 6.37 28.12
N THR A 223 -16.79 6.54 28.00
CA THR A 223 -16.08 7.62 28.69
C THR A 223 -15.98 8.84 27.76
N VAL A 224 -16.18 10.04 28.35
CA VAL A 224 -15.94 11.29 27.62
C VAL A 224 -14.44 11.62 27.70
N ILE A 225 -13.76 11.64 26.57
CA ILE A 225 -12.33 11.88 26.48
C ILE A 225 -12.03 13.28 25.90
N PRO A 226 -10.92 13.91 26.30
CA PRO A 226 -10.48 15.17 25.70
C PRO A 226 -9.75 14.92 24.39
N ASP A 227 -10.14 15.65 23.33
CA ASP A 227 -9.43 15.68 22.07
C ASP A 227 -9.44 17.08 21.47
N SER A 228 -8.25 17.67 21.27
CA SER A 228 -8.08 19.00 20.70
C SER A 228 -8.45 19.07 19.21
N GLY A 229 -8.50 17.95 18.50
CA GLY A 229 -8.93 17.84 17.11
C GLY A 229 -10.43 18.05 16.91
N VAL A 230 -11.24 17.84 17.93
CA VAL A 230 -12.68 18.06 17.86
C VAL A 230 -12.97 19.57 17.67
N ASN A 231 -13.68 19.93 16.60
CA ASN A 231 -14.11 21.31 16.36
C ASN A 231 -15.40 21.61 17.12
N PRO A 232 -15.38 22.51 18.14
CA PRO A 232 -16.56 22.81 18.96
C PRO A 232 -17.73 23.44 18.19
N LYS A 233 -17.45 24.01 16.99
CA LYS A 233 -18.45 24.67 16.14
C LYS A 233 -19.02 23.78 15.05
N PHE A 234 -18.48 22.56 14.90
CA PHE A 234 -18.95 21.60 13.92
C PHE A 234 -19.96 20.63 14.54
N GLY A 235 -21.09 20.43 13.90
CA GLY A 235 -22.16 19.57 14.40
C GLY A 235 -22.65 20.01 15.78
N THR A 236 -22.51 19.14 16.78
CA THR A 236 -22.89 19.42 18.18
C THR A 236 -21.70 19.76 19.06
N GLY A 237 -20.46 19.71 18.54
CA GLY A 237 -19.22 19.93 19.30
C GLY A 237 -18.77 18.71 20.12
N ILE A 238 -19.48 17.59 20.02
CA ILE A 238 -19.12 16.30 20.63
C ILE A 238 -19.16 15.23 19.55
N MET A 239 -18.15 14.39 19.52
CA MET A 239 -17.94 13.37 18.51
C MET A 239 -17.97 11.97 19.15
N LYS A 240 -18.56 11.00 18.47
CA LYS A 240 -18.44 9.59 18.81
C LYS A 240 -17.11 9.05 18.31
N VAL A 241 -16.50 8.13 19.05
CA VAL A 241 -15.22 7.52 18.72
C VAL A 241 -15.43 6.07 18.34
N THR A 242 -15.01 5.70 17.12
CA THR A 242 -15.19 4.36 16.56
C THR A 242 -13.86 3.84 15.98
N PRO A 243 -12.91 3.39 16.81
CA PRO A 243 -11.53 3.08 16.40
C PRO A 243 -11.40 2.08 15.25
N ALA A 244 -12.40 1.18 15.12
CA ALA A 244 -12.39 0.18 14.04
C ALA A 244 -12.79 0.72 12.64
N HIS A 245 -13.19 2.00 12.54
CA HIS A 245 -13.78 2.57 11.32
C HIS A 245 -13.20 3.92 10.90
N ASP A 246 -12.39 4.54 11.73
CA ASP A 246 -11.74 5.81 11.41
C ASP A 246 -10.30 5.83 11.95
N PRO A 247 -9.29 6.18 11.11
CA PRO A 247 -7.90 6.25 11.55
C PRO A 247 -7.61 7.33 12.60
N HIS A 248 -8.49 8.33 12.73
CA HIS A 248 -8.35 9.39 13.75
C HIS A 248 -8.91 9.01 15.12
N ASP A 249 -9.79 7.99 15.16
CA ASP A 249 -10.43 7.48 16.36
C ASP A 249 -9.53 6.48 17.11
#